data_3fe1584e62d80cd5130adaa5e05d9baa
#
_entry.id   3fe1584e62d80cd5130adaa5e05d9baa
#
_cell.length_a   1.000
_cell.length_b   1.000
_cell.length_c   1.000
_cell.angle_alpha   90.00
_cell.angle_beta   90.00
_cell.angle_gamma   90.00
#
_symmetry.space_group_name_H-M   'P 1'
#
loop_
_entity.id
_entity.type
_entity.pdbx_description
1 polymer ?
#
loop_
_entity_poly.entity_id
_entity_poly.type
_entity_poly.pdbx_seq_one_letter_code
_entity_poly.pdbx_strand_id
1 'polypeptide(L)'
;PVVEQFAPARQDEASYFKVEDIETVISLKAETHNFPTTVEPFNGAATGSGGEIRDRLGGGKGSLPLSGSAVYMTSYPRHGELKQWEENIPERQWLYQTPNDILIKASNGASDFGNKFGQPLINGSLLTFEHNTEDRKYGYDKVIMLAGGVGFTKKEESMKGTPEKGDKIILLGGDNYRIGMGGAAVSSVNTGEYKNVIELNAVQRSNPEMQKRVANVIRAFVEMTGNPIVSIHDHGSAGHVNCLSE
;
A
#
# COMPACT_ATOMS: atom_id res chain seq x y z
N PRO A 1 17.75 -12.91 -9.69
CA PRO A 1 18.25 -12.27 -10.89
C PRO A 1 19.51 -11.48 -10.61
N VAL A 2 20.31 -11.23 -11.65
CA VAL A 2 21.46 -10.34 -11.63
C VAL A 2 21.06 -9.07 -12.36
N VAL A 3 21.35 -7.91 -11.79
CA VAL A 3 21.08 -6.61 -12.39
C VAL A 3 22.32 -5.74 -12.36
N GLU A 4 22.44 -4.83 -13.30
CA GLU A 4 23.45 -3.78 -13.26
C GLU A 4 22.99 -2.68 -12.31
N GLN A 5 23.90 -2.20 -11.48
CA GLN A 5 23.66 -1.09 -10.58
C GLN A 5 24.78 -0.06 -10.69
N PHE A 6 24.39 1.20 -10.73
CA PHE A 6 25.34 2.30 -10.61
C PHE A 6 25.54 2.64 -9.14
N ALA A 7 26.75 2.51 -8.65
CA ALA A 7 27.13 2.84 -7.28
C ALA A 7 28.33 3.78 -7.27
N PRO A 8 28.44 4.69 -6.26
CA PRO A 8 29.65 5.49 -6.13
C PRO A 8 30.86 4.61 -5.80
N ALA A 9 32.00 4.89 -6.41
CA ALA A 9 33.23 4.13 -6.15
C ALA A 9 33.71 4.31 -4.71
N ARG A 10 33.46 5.47 -4.12
CA ARG A 10 33.71 5.83 -2.71
C ARG A 10 32.52 6.60 -2.17
N GLN A 11 32.20 6.37 -0.90
CA GLN A 11 31.01 6.98 -0.27
C GLN A 11 31.30 8.33 0.41
N ASP A 12 32.57 8.57 0.74
CA ASP A 12 33.05 9.74 1.43
C ASP A 12 33.49 10.86 0.48
N GLU A 13 33.52 10.60 -0.80
CA GLU A 13 33.93 11.55 -1.82
C GLU A 13 32.95 11.56 -3.01
N ALA A 14 32.75 12.72 -3.61
CA ALA A 14 32.08 12.81 -4.90
C ALA A 14 32.93 12.11 -5.97
N SER A 15 32.41 11.02 -6.54
CA SER A 15 33.12 10.24 -7.53
C SER A 15 32.17 9.78 -8.64
N TYR A 16 32.76 9.21 -9.68
CA TYR A 16 31.97 8.57 -10.74
C TYR A 16 31.30 7.30 -10.24
N PHE A 17 30.08 7.05 -10.70
CA PHE A 17 29.42 5.78 -10.50
C PHE A 17 30.17 4.68 -11.27
N LYS A 18 30.29 3.50 -10.67
CA LYS A 18 30.71 2.30 -11.37
C LYS A 18 29.53 1.38 -11.62
N VAL A 19 29.60 0.61 -12.68
CA VAL A 19 28.63 -0.45 -12.96
C VAL A 19 29.09 -1.72 -12.27
N GLU A 20 28.20 -2.33 -11.51
CA GLU A 20 28.44 -3.60 -10.83
C GLU A 20 27.29 -4.56 -11.09
N ASP A 21 27.61 -5.83 -11.31
CA ASP A 21 26.63 -6.92 -11.29
C ASP A 21 26.33 -7.29 -9.84
N ILE A 22 25.05 -7.24 -9.46
CA ILE A 22 24.60 -7.63 -8.12
C ILE A 22 23.59 -8.77 -8.19
N GLU A 23 23.67 -9.71 -7.25
CA GLU A 23 22.60 -10.68 -7.04
C GLU A 23 21.42 -10.01 -6.34
N THR A 24 20.21 -10.18 -6.88
CA THR A 24 19.00 -9.58 -6.34
C THR A 24 17.94 -10.61 -6.02
N VAL A 25 17.05 -10.25 -5.08
CA VAL A 25 15.81 -10.93 -4.76
C VAL A 25 14.66 -10.04 -5.18
N ILE A 26 13.65 -10.61 -5.83
CA ILE A 26 12.42 -9.89 -6.17
C ILE A 26 11.59 -9.73 -4.89
N SER A 27 11.17 -8.51 -4.62
CA SER A 27 10.21 -8.22 -3.57
C SER A 27 8.81 -8.08 -4.17
N LEU A 28 7.86 -8.81 -3.58
CA LEU A 28 6.45 -8.79 -3.98
C LEU A 28 5.60 -8.49 -2.76
N LYS A 29 4.60 -7.66 -2.96
CA LYS A 29 3.58 -7.40 -1.96
C LYS A 29 2.21 -7.36 -2.62
N ALA A 30 1.24 -7.93 -1.94
CA ALA A 30 -0.18 -7.70 -2.20
C ALA A 30 -0.87 -7.43 -0.86
N GLU A 31 -1.65 -6.37 -0.80
CA GLU A 31 -2.32 -5.92 0.40
C GLU A 31 -3.77 -5.57 0.13
N THR A 32 -4.66 -5.89 1.07
CA THR A 32 -6.06 -5.48 1.02
C THR A 32 -6.26 -4.17 1.76
N HIS A 33 -6.99 -3.24 1.14
CA HIS A 33 -7.34 -1.98 1.78
C HIS A 33 -8.83 -1.65 1.59
N ASN A 34 -9.68 -2.56 2.11
CA ASN A 34 -11.10 -2.62 1.79
C ASN A 34 -11.93 -1.56 2.49
N PHE A 35 -11.92 -1.55 3.83
CA PHE A 35 -12.73 -0.64 4.63
C PHE A 35 -12.41 0.84 4.33
N PRO A 36 -11.16 1.29 4.37
CA PRO A 36 -10.84 2.68 4.06
C PRO A 36 -11.26 3.09 2.65
N THR A 37 -11.11 2.21 1.68
CA THR A 37 -11.51 2.47 0.28
C THR A 37 -13.02 2.51 0.12
N THR A 38 -13.78 1.81 0.94
CA THR A 38 -15.26 1.90 0.94
C THR A 38 -15.73 3.22 1.52
N VAL A 39 -15.14 3.66 2.63
CA VAL A 39 -15.58 4.83 3.40
C VAL A 39 -15.11 6.14 2.77
N GLU A 40 -13.83 6.21 2.41
CA GLU A 40 -13.19 7.37 1.79
C GLU A 40 -12.33 6.90 0.61
N PRO A 41 -12.95 6.65 -0.56
CA PRO A 41 -12.31 5.92 -1.66
C PRO A 41 -11.00 6.51 -2.15
N PHE A 42 -10.90 7.83 -2.29
CA PHE A 42 -9.68 8.48 -2.77
C PHE A 42 -8.52 8.26 -1.79
N ASN A 43 -8.69 8.66 -0.54
CA ASN A 43 -7.66 8.51 0.49
C ASN A 43 -7.41 7.04 0.84
N GLY A 44 -8.45 6.22 0.87
CA GLY A 44 -8.35 4.80 1.13
C GLY A 44 -7.50 4.08 0.09
N ALA A 45 -7.77 4.29 -1.18
CA ALA A 45 -7.00 3.66 -2.26
C ALA A 45 -5.60 4.25 -2.39
N ALA A 46 -5.44 5.56 -2.21
CA ALA A 46 -4.13 6.20 -2.17
C ALA A 46 -3.24 5.60 -1.08
N THR A 47 -3.80 5.44 0.13
CA THR A 47 -3.07 4.84 1.25
C THR A 47 -2.85 3.33 1.06
N GLY A 48 -3.77 2.63 0.40
CA GLY A 48 -3.57 1.23 0.02
C GLY A 48 -2.34 1.05 -0.89
N SER A 49 -2.22 1.88 -1.92
CA SER A 49 -1.03 1.91 -2.77
C SER A 49 0.22 2.34 -2.00
N GLY A 50 0.10 3.33 -1.11
CA GLY A 50 1.19 3.75 -0.24
C GLY A 50 1.62 2.65 0.74
N GLY A 51 0.69 1.85 1.25
CA GLY A 51 0.93 0.75 2.18
C GLY A 51 1.78 -0.35 1.55
N GLU A 52 1.40 -0.84 0.37
CA GLU A 52 2.17 -1.86 -0.32
C GLU A 52 3.61 -1.41 -0.65
N ILE A 53 3.79 -0.12 -0.96
CA ILE A 53 5.10 0.49 -1.18
C ILE A 53 5.92 0.49 0.13
N ARG A 54 5.29 0.88 1.25
CA ARG A 54 5.96 0.91 2.57
C ARG A 54 6.43 -0.47 2.99
N ASP A 55 5.58 -1.49 2.84
CA ASP A 55 5.93 -2.86 3.19
C ASP A 55 7.13 -3.36 2.38
N ARG A 56 7.21 -3.01 1.11
CA ARG A 56 8.37 -3.36 0.30
C ARG A 56 9.61 -2.56 0.70
N LEU A 57 9.48 -1.25 0.92
CA LEU A 57 10.58 -0.42 1.43
C LEU A 57 11.11 -0.97 2.77
N GLY A 58 10.21 -1.47 3.64
CA GLY A 58 10.51 -2.06 4.93
C GLY A 58 10.93 -3.53 4.91
N GLY A 59 11.19 -4.11 3.73
CA GLY A 59 11.63 -5.50 3.60
C GLY A 59 13.14 -5.66 3.86
N GLY A 60 13.52 -6.63 4.72
CA GLY A 60 14.92 -6.91 5.04
C GLY A 60 15.65 -5.72 5.63
N LYS A 61 16.68 -5.24 4.94
CA LYS A 61 17.44 -4.01 5.24
C LYS A 61 17.10 -2.86 4.28
N GLY A 62 15.96 -2.97 3.59
CA GLY A 62 15.46 -2.04 2.60
C GLY A 62 15.33 -2.68 1.22
N SER A 63 14.34 -2.22 0.45
CA SER A 63 14.05 -2.70 -0.90
C SER A 63 13.62 -1.54 -1.79
N LEU A 64 13.76 -1.70 -3.08
CA LEU A 64 13.47 -0.67 -4.09
C LEU A 64 12.17 -1.02 -4.84
N PRO A 65 11.08 -0.30 -4.61
CA PRO A 65 9.85 -0.44 -5.38
C PRO A 65 10.03 -0.03 -6.84
N LEU A 66 9.46 -0.81 -7.76
CA LEU A 66 9.55 -0.55 -9.21
C LEU A 66 8.19 -0.21 -9.82
N SER A 67 7.19 -1.02 -9.56
CA SER A 67 5.87 -0.84 -10.16
C SER A 67 4.76 -1.38 -9.26
N GLY A 68 3.56 -0.86 -9.42
CA GLY A 68 2.39 -1.26 -8.66
C GLY A 68 1.23 -1.69 -9.53
N SER A 69 0.22 -2.24 -8.88
CA SER A 69 -1.07 -2.61 -9.45
C SER A 69 -2.20 -2.31 -8.47
N ALA A 70 -3.42 -2.12 -8.99
CA ALA A 70 -4.61 -1.98 -8.18
C ALA A 70 -5.75 -2.81 -8.77
N VAL A 71 -6.35 -3.66 -7.93
CA VAL A 71 -7.51 -4.48 -8.30
C VAL A 71 -8.69 -4.09 -7.42
N TYR A 72 -9.85 -3.97 -8.02
CA TYR A 72 -11.08 -3.62 -7.32
C TYR A 72 -12.14 -4.70 -7.56
N MET A 73 -12.87 -5.05 -6.51
CA MET A 73 -14.03 -5.93 -6.60
C MET A 73 -15.22 -5.23 -5.95
N THR A 74 -16.32 -5.11 -6.69
CA THR A 74 -17.54 -4.41 -6.23
C THR A 74 -18.81 -5.12 -6.70
N SER A 75 -19.94 -4.72 -6.16
CA SER A 75 -21.24 -4.92 -6.80
C SER A 75 -21.28 -4.27 -8.17
N TYR A 76 -22.26 -4.59 -8.98
CA TYR A 76 -22.39 -3.98 -10.31
C TYR A 76 -22.45 -2.44 -10.24
N PRO A 77 -21.62 -1.72 -10.97
CA PRO A 77 -21.53 -0.27 -10.90
C PRO A 77 -22.72 0.45 -11.55
N ARG A 78 -23.49 -0.21 -12.40
CA ARG A 78 -24.67 0.35 -13.09
C ARG A 78 -24.39 1.71 -13.72
N HIS A 79 -23.29 1.78 -14.45
CA HIS A 79 -22.83 3.02 -15.10
C HIS A 79 -23.42 3.16 -16.50
N GLY A 80 -24.07 4.29 -16.76
CA GLY A 80 -24.71 4.56 -18.03
C GLY A 80 -25.97 3.71 -18.25
N GLU A 81 -26.12 3.13 -19.44
CA GLU A 81 -27.21 2.19 -19.73
C GLU A 81 -26.98 0.88 -19.00
N LEU A 82 -28.03 0.38 -18.33
CA LEU A 82 -27.99 -0.91 -17.62
C LEU A 82 -27.65 -2.03 -18.59
N LYS A 83 -26.86 -2.97 -18.11
CA LYS A 83 -26.55 -4.19 -18.83
C LYS A 83 -27.62 -5.25 -18.53
N GLN A 84 -27.82 -6.18 -19.47
CA GLN A 84 -28.82 -7.23 -19.33
C GLN A 84 -28.73 -8.00 -17.98
N TRP A 85 -27.54 -8.20 -17.45
CA TRP A 85 -27.33 -8.86 -16.15
C TRP A 85 -27.61 -7.95 -14.97
N GLU A 86 -27.61 -6.63 -15.14
CA GLU A 86 -27.90 -5.64 -14.10
C GLU A 86 -29.41 -5.40 -13.96
N GLU A 87 -30.18 -5.50 -15.04
CA GLU A 87 -31.61 -5.22 -15.07
C GLU A 87 -32.42 -6.14 -14.18
N ASN A 88 -32.01 -7.39 -14.07
CA ASN A 88 -32.77 -8.44 -13.36
C ASN A 88 -32.36 -8.59 -11.89
N ILE A 89 -31.38 -7.82 -11.43
CA ILE A 89 -30.88 -7.90 -10.04
C ILE A 89 -31.10 -6.55 -9.36
N PRO A 90 -31.90 -6.50 -8.27
CA PRO A 90 -32.09 -5.27 -7.50
C PRO A 90 -30.76 -4.72 -7.01
N GLU A 91 -30.58 -3.41 -7.16
CA GLU A 91 -29.38 -2.72 -6.72
C GLU A 91 -29.14 -2.93 -5.22
N ARG A 92 -27.88 -3.25 -4.87
CA ARG A 92 -27.45 -3.36 -3.48
C ARG A 92 -27.22 -1.95 -2.92
N GLN A 93 -27.71 -1.71 -1.74
CA GLN A 93 -27.48 -0.42 -1.07
C GLN A 93 -26.11 -0.40 -0.41
N TRP A 94 -25.35 0.62 -0.71
CA TRP A 94 -24.06 0.91 -0.12
C TRP A 94 -24.19 2.11 0.82
N LEU A 95 -23.50 2.07 1.94
CA LEU A 95 -23.73 3.01 3.03
C LEU A 95 -23.24 4.43 2.73
N TYR A 96 -22.08 4.57 2.11
CA TYR A 96 -21.45 5.89 1.93
C TYR A 96 -21.52 6.41 0.50
N GLN A 97 -21.23 5.58 -0.46
CA GLN A 97 -21.14 5.94 -1.87
C GLN A 97 -21.51 4.75 -2.75
N THR A 98 -21.92 5.03 -3.96
CA THR A 98 -22.22 3.97 -4.95
C THR A 98 -20.96 3.23 -5.38
N PRO A 99 -21.05 1.98 -5.84
CA PRO A 99 -19.91 1.28 -6.43
C PRO A 99 -19.22 2.07 -7.53
N ASN A 100 -19.97 2.73 -8.38
CA ASN A 100 -19.44 3.58 -9.47
C ASN A 100 -18.59 4.74 -8.93
N ASP A 101 -19.10 5.48 -7.94
CA ASP A 101 -18.38 6.60 -7.33
C ASP A 101 -17.11 6.13 -6.62
N ILE A 102 -17.18 4.98 -5.92
CA ILE A 102 -16.04 4.38 -5.25
C ILE A 102 -14.96 4.03 -6.27
N LEU A 103 -15.31 3.37 -7.37
CA LEU A 103 -14.36 2.97 -8.39
C LEU A 103 -13.62 4.15 -9.01
N ILE A 104 -14.34 5.22 -9.36
CA ILE A 104 -13.75 6.42 -9.94
C ILE A 104 -12.79 7.09 -8.94
N LYS A 105 -13.24 7.31 -7.72
CA LYS A 105 -12.43 7.98 -6.69
C LYS A 105 -11.25 7.14 -6.24
N ALA A 106 -11.44 5.84 -6.07
CA ALA A 106 -10.38 4.93 -5.66
C ALA A 106 -9.29 4.82 -6.74
N SER A 107 -9.67 4.67 -8.00
CA SER A 107 -8.72 4.65 -9.10
C SER A 107 -7.90 5.95 -9.17
N ASN A 108 -8.56 7.09 -9.01
CA ASN A 108 -7.88 8.38 -8.97
C ASN A 108 -6.93 8.49 -7.78
N GLY A 109 -7.33 8.02 -6.59
CA GLY A 109 -6.50 8.05 -5.39
C GLY A 109 -5.25 7.18 -5.51
N ALA A 110 -5.39 5.96 -5.98
CA ALA A 110 -4.26 5.05 -6.19
C ALA A 110 -3.28 5.60 -7.24
N SER A 111 -3.80 6.13 -8.35
CA SER A 111 -2.98 6.74 -9.42
C SER A 111 -2.28 8.02 -8.95
N ASP A 112 -2.97 8.87 -8.18
CA ASP A 112 -2.40 10.09 -7.62
C ASP A 112 -1.21 9.77 -6.71
N PHE A 113 -1.37 8.77 -5.84
CA PHE A 113 -0.27 8.34 -4.97
C PHE A 113 0.91 7.80 -5.77
N GLY A 114 0.66 6.89 -6.69
CA GLY A 114 1.69 6.29 -7.54
C GLY A 114 2.46 7.34 -8.33
N ASN A 115 1.75 8.29 -8.95
CA ASN A 115 2.35 9.38 -9.72
C ASN A 115 3.22 10.30 -8.86
N LYS A 116 2.73 10.72 -7.70
CA LYS A 116 3.48 11.60 -6.79
C LYS A 116 4.67 10.91 -6.13
N PHE A 117 4.54 9.64 -5.82
CA PHE A 117 5.65 8.84 -5.30
C PHE A 117 6.68 8.50 -6.39
N GLY A 118 6.23 8.32 -7.62
CA GLY A 118 7.06 7.89 -8.75
C GLY A 118 7.14 6.37 -8.90
N GLN A 119 6.08 5.65 -8.49
CA GLN A 119 5.85 4.25 -8.81
C GLN A 119 4.64 4.13 -9.72
N PRO A 120 4.79 3.79 -11.00
CA PRO A 120 3.65 3.67 -11.89
C PRO A 120 2.77 2.48 -11.51
N LEU A 121 1.46 2.66 -11.61
CA LEU A 121 0.51 1.56 -11.65
C LEU A 121 0.45 1.03 -13.08
N ILE A 122 1.03 -0.14 -13.31
CA ILE A 122 1.21 -0.68 -14.66
C ILE A 122 0.05 -1.55 -15.14
N ASN A 123 -0.74 -2.03 -14.20
CA ASN A 123 -1.94 -2.81 -14.48
C ASN A 123 -2.97 -2.70 -13.37
N GLY A 124 -4.15 -3.22 -13.63
CA GLY A 124 -5.22 -3.36 -12.66
C GLY A 124 -6.34 -4.21 -13.24
N SER A 125 -7.30 -4.51 -12.41
CA SER A 125 -8.50 -5.25 -12.81
C SER A 125 -9.71 -4.75 -12.04
N LEU A 126 -10.85 -4.79 -12.69
CA LEU A 126 -12.15 -4.60 -12.06
C LEU A 126 -12.94 -5.90 -12.19
N LEU A 127 -13.36 -6.43 -11.06
CA LEU A 127 -14.20 -7.61 -10.95
C LEU A 127 -15.52 -7.21 -10.29
N THR A 128 -16.62 -7.55 -10.92
CA THR A 128 -17.95 -7.26 -10.38
C THR A 128 -18.76 -8.54 -10.26
N PHE A 129 -19.52 -8.64 -9.20
CA PHE A 129 -20.35 -9.83 -8.98
C PHE A 129 -21.54 -9.52 -8.11
N GLU A 130 -22.72 -9.88 -8.61
CA GLU A 130 -23.96 -10.01 -7.85
C GLU A 130 -24.70 -11.27 -8.32
N HIS A 131 -25.23 -12.03 -7.38
CA HIS A 131 -26.05 -13.19 -7.66
C HIS A 131 -27.09 -13.40 -6.56
N ASN A 132 -28.34 -13.58 -6.95
CA ASN A 132 -29.44 -13.84 -6.03
C ASN A 132 -29.96 -15.26 -6.27
N THR A 133 -30.09 -16.01 -5.20
CA THR A 133 -30.87 -17.26 -5.16
C THR A 133 -32.19 -17.01 -4.41
N GLU A 134 -33.05 -18.02 -4.31
CA GLU A 134 -34.29 -17.90 -3.52
C GLU A 134 -34.01 -17.54 -2.06
N ASP A 135 -32.94 -18.05 -1.47
CA ASP A 135 -32.63 -17.91 -0.05
C ASP A 135 -31.54 -16.90 0.27
N ARG A 136 -30.67 -16.55 -0.70
CA ARG A 136 -29.46 -15.75 -0.44
C ARG A 136 -29.15 -14.77 -1.55
N LYS A 137 -28.55 -13.66 -1.12
CA LYS A 137 -27.98 -12.64 -2.02
C LYS A 137 -26.46 -12.65 -1.87
N TYR A 138 -25.77 -12.91 -2.97
CA TYR A 138 -24.30 -12.91 -3.05
C TYR A 138 -23.83 -11.66 -3.76
N GLY A 139 -22.74 -11.08 -3.31
CA GLY A 139 -22.14 -9.89 -3.90
C GLY A 139 -21.23 -9.20 -2.91
N TYR A 140 -20.72 -8.06 -3.31
CA TYR A 140 -19.88 -7.23 -2.46
C TYR A 140 -20.71 -6.09 -1.85
N ASP A 141 -20.72 -5.98 -0.53
CA ASP A 141 -21.31 -4.87 0.24
C ASP A 141 -20.25 -3.88 0.73
N LYS A 142 -18.99 -4.19 0.46
CA LYS A 142 -17.79 -3.42 0.72
C LYS A 142 -16.85 -3.64 -0.46
N VAL A 143 -16.20 -2.59 -0.95
CA VAL A 143 -15.20 -2.79 -1.99
C VAL A 143 -14.05 -3.65 -1.47
N ILE A 144 -13.58 -4.59 -2.26
CA ILE A 144 -12.30 -5.23 -2.04
C ILE A 144 -11.30 -4.50 -2.92
N MET A 145 -10.31 -3.89 -2.31
CA MET A 145 -9.17 -3.31 -2.99
C MET A 145 -7.93 -4.13 -2.67
N LEU A 146 -7.27 -4.60 -3.73
CA LEU A 146 -5.95 -5.22 -3.64
C LEU A 146 -4.94 -4.27 -4.25
N ALA A 147 -4.06 -3.73 -3.43
CA ALA A 147 -2.90 -3.00 -3.88
C ALA A 147 -1.71 -3.96 -3.93
N GLY A 148 -1.02 -4.01 -5.04
CA GLY A 148 0.12 -4.89 -5.22
C GLY A 148 1.29 -4.19 -5.89
N GLY A 149 2.46 -4.78 -5.76
CA GLY A 149 3.63 -4.22 -6.41
C GLY A 149 4.82 -5.16 -6.43
N VAL A 150 5.76 -4.82 -7.29
CA VAL A 150 7.02 -5.52 -7.47
C VAL A 150 8.19 -4.56 -7.27
N GLY A 151 9.25 -5.07 -6.71
CA GLY A 151 10.52 -4.38 -6.50
C GLY A 151 11.65 -5.37 -6.40
N PHE A 152 12.80 -4.93 -5.93
CA PHE A 152 13.94 -5.79 -5.68
C PHE A 152 14.80 -5.26 -4.53
N THR A 153 15.60 -6.15 -3.97
CA THR A 153 16.67 -5.81 -3.02
C THR A 153 17.92 -6.65 -3.32
N LYS A 154 19.08 -6.23 -2.83
CA LYS A 154 20.27 -7.06 -2.86
C LYS A 154 20.03 -8.34 -2.06
N LYS A 155 20.51 -9.46 -2.56
CA LYS A 155 20.31 -10.76 -1.90
C LYS A 155 20.84 -10.77 -0.47
N GLU A 156 21.99 -10.17 -0.23
CA GLU A 156 22.63 -10.06 1.08
C GLU A 156 21.85 -9.18 2.07
N GLU A 157 20.97 -8.29 1.57
CA GLU A 157 20.16 -7.38 2.35
C GLU A 157 18.70 -7.82 2.46
N SER A 158 18.36 -8.97 1.90
CA SER A 158 16.98 -9.48 1.86
C SER A 158 16.42 -9.92 3.22
N MET A 159 17.30 -10.16 4.19
CA MET A 159 16.94 -10.56 5.54
C MET A 159 17.31 -9.47 6.54
N LYS A 160 16.44 -9.28 7.53
CA LYS A 160 16.70 -8.39 8.67
C LYS A 160 17.90 -8.89 9.46
N GLY A 161 18.75 -7.97 9.93
CA GLY A 161 19.75 -8.25 10.96
C GLY A 161 19.12 -8.24 12.34
N THR A 162 19.93 -8.59 13.33
CA THR A 162 19.52 -8.52 14.75
C THR A 162 20.09 -7.24 15.35
N PRO A 163 19.25 -6.32 15.83
CA PRO A 163 19.70 -5.11 16.52
C PRO A 163 20.47 -5.44 17.81
N GLU A 164 21.50 -4.66 18.09
CA GLU A 164 22.35 -4.82 19.27
C GLU A 164 22.28 -3.59 20.19
N LYS A 165 22.77 -3.76 21.42
CA LYS A 165 22.83 -2.67 22.38
C LYS A 165 23.76 -1.58 21.88
N GLY A 166 23.20 -0.40 21.65
CA GLY A 166 23.92 0.77 21.14
C GLY A 166 23.45 1.19 19.74
N ASP A 167 22.72 0.34 19.05
CA ASP A 167 22.09 0.69 17.79
C ASP A 167 21.06 1.80 17.99
N LYS A 168 20.89 2.59 16.94
CA LYS A 168 20.00 3.74 16.95
C LYS A 168 18.65 3.37 16.35
N ILE A 169 17.57 3.68 17.07
CA ILE A 169 16.22 3.61 16.54
C ILE A 169 15.93 4.95 15.83
N ILE A 170 15.63 4.89 14.55
CA ILE A 170 15.34 6.06 13.72
C ILE A 170 13.92 5.95 13.20
N LEU A 171 13.09 6.95 13.48
CA LEU A 171 11.75 7.09 12.95
C LEU A 171 11.78 8.00 11.71
N LEU A 172 11.37 7.46 10.56
CA LEU A 172 11.23 8.21 9.33
C LEU A 172 9.75 8.39 8.99
N GLY A 173 9.29 9.62 8.84
CA GLY A 173 7.91 9.90 8.50
C GLY A 173 7.43 11.26 8.95
N GLY A 174 6.13 11.43 9.00
CA GLY A 174 5.43 12.64 9.43
C GLY A 174 4.54 12.41 10.65
N ASP A 175 3.57 13.31 10.81
CA ASP A 175 2.62 13.26 11.93
C ASP A 175 1.76 12.01 11.90
N ASN A 176 1.53 11.46 13.09
CA ASN A 176 0.62 10.34 13.32
C ASN A 176 -0.67 10.83 13.98
N TYR A 177 -1.79 10.33 13.49
CA TYR A 177 -3.09 10.60 14.09
C TYR A 177 -3.43 9.52 15.11
N ARG A 178 -4.01 9.95 16.25
CA ARG A 178 -4.46 9.01 17.28
C ARG A 178 -5.73 8.30 16.86
N ILE A 179 -5.59 7.06 16.48
CA ILE A 179 -6.71 6.16 16.25
C ILE A 179 -6.67 5.01 17.26
N GLY A 180 -5.55 4.87 17.98
CA GLY A 180 -5.28 3.81 18.93
C GLY A 180 -5.06 2.45 18.26
N MET A 181 -4.81 1.44 19.08
CA MET A 181 -4.69 0.05 18.61
C MET A 181 -6.01 -0.50 18.04
N GLY A 182 -7.11 0.20 18.24
CA GLY A 182 -8.42 -0.12 17.68
C GLY A 182 -8.58 0.18 16.18
N GLY A 183 -7.62 0.82 15.51
CA GLY A 183 -7.71 1.14 14.09
C GLY A 183 -7.92 -0.09 13.22
N ALA A 184 -7.20 -1.17 13.48
CA ALA A 184 -7.38 -2.44 12.81
C ALA A 184 -8.74 -3.08 13.12
N ALA A 185 -9.25 -2.92 14.35
CA ALA A 185 -10.56 -3.43 14.75
C ALA A 185 -11.69 -2.72 13.98
N VAL A 186 -11.61 -1.40 13.80
CA VAL A 186 -12.61 -0.63 13.02
C VAL A 186 -12.67 -1.13 11.58
N SER A 187 -11.54 -1.44 10.96
CA SER A 187 -11.51 -1.94 9.58
C SER A 187 -11.99 -3.39 9.43
N SER A 188 -12.06 -4.15 10.51
CA SER A 188 -12.44 -5.56 10.53
C SER A 188 -13.93 -5.82 10.76
N VAL A 189 -14.70 -4.81 11.11
CA VAL A 189 -16.15 -4.92 11.33
C VAL A 189 -16.95 -4.52 10.09
N ASN A 190 -18.27 -4.67 10.16
CA ASN A 190 -19.15 -4.22 9.09
C ASN A 190 -19.13 -2.69 9.00
N THR A 191 -19.17 -2.19 7.77
CA THR A 191 -19.28 -0.73 7.53
C THR A 191 -20.58 -0.21 8.13
N GLY A 192 -20.49 0.87 8.93
CA GLY A 192 -21.63 1.45 9.64
C GLY A 192 -21.87 0.90 11.05
N GLU A 193 -21.03 0.00 11.53
CA GLU A 193 -21.10 -0.54 12.90
C GLU A 193 -20.66 0.49 13.94
N TYR A 194 -19.70 1.33 13.60
CA TYR A 194 -19.27 2.46 14.42
C TYR A 194 -19.89 3.77 13.96
N LYS A 195 -19.83 4.79 14.81
CA LYS A 195 -20.23 6.16 14.42
C LYS A 195 -19.36 6.65 13.27
N ASN A 196 -19.94 7.35 12.31
CA ASN A 196 -19.27 7.88 11.11
C ASN A 196 -17.94 8.59 11.42
N VAL A 197 -17.88 9.36 12.52
CA VAL A 197 -16.65 10.06 12.92
C VAL A 197 -15.52 9.09 13.23
N ILE A 198 -15.81 7.95 13.86
CA ILE A 198 -14.80 6.92 14.16
C ILE A 198 -14.34 6.24 12.88
N GLU A 199 -15.27 5.88 12.03
CA GLU A 199 -14.96 5.23 10.74
C GLU A 199 -14.14 6.14 9.83
N LEU A 200 -14.50 7.42 9.72
CA LEU A 200 -13.74 8.40 8.93
C LEU A 200 -12.35 8.69 9.52
N ASN A 201 -12.21 8.72 10.84
CA ASN A 201 -10.91 8.90 11.48
C ASN A 201 -10.00 7.68 11.32
N ALA A 202 -10.57 6.49 11.09
CA ALA A 202 -9.80 5.28 10.81
C ALA A 202 -9.14 5.29 9.43
N VAL A 203 -9.58 6.17 8.53
CA VAL A 203 -8.98 6.30 7.20
C VAL A 203 -7.74 7.18 7.29
N GLN A 204 -6.59 6.63 6.93
CA GLN A 204 -5.35 7.38 6.85
C GLN A 204 -5.42 8.43 5.73
N ARG A 205 -4.72 9.54 5.93
CA ARG A 205 -4.55 10.56 4.89
C ARG A 205 -3.26 10.29 4.13
N SER A 206 -3.36 10.27 2.82
CA SER A 206 -2.19 10.01 1.96
C SER A 206 -1.18 11.16 2.01
N ASN A 207 0.09 10.81 2.13
CA ASN A 207 1.19 11.77 2.00
C ASN A 207 2.33 11.16 1.15
N PRO A 208 2.13 11.09 -0.18
CA PRO A 208 3.11 10.48 -1.08
C PRO A 208 4.43 11.24 -1.13
N GLU A 209 4.42 12.56 -0.92
CA GLU A 209 5.66 13.37 -0.88
C GLU A 209 6.53 12.96 0.32
N MET A 210 5.96 12.88 1.51
CA MET A 210 6.69 12.43 2.70
C MET A 210 7.23 11.01 2.49
N GLN A 211 6.41 10.10 1.98
CA GLN A 211 6.85 8.75 1.70
C GLN A 211 7.97 8.69 0.66
N LYS A 212 7.93 9.56 -0.36
CA LYS A 212 9.02 9.68 -1.34
C LYS A 212 10.32 10.16 -0.70
N ARG A 213 10.26 11.11 0.22
CA ARG A 213 11.43 11.56 0.96
C ARG A 213 12.04 10.43 1.80
N VAL A 214 11.21 9.66 2.49
CA VAL A 214 11.65 8.46 3.23
C VAL A 214 12.28 7.44 2.28
N ALA A 215 11.62 7.15 1.16
CA ALA A 215 12.14 6.22 0.15
C ALA A 215 13.50 6.65 -0.41
N ASN A 216 13.72 7.94 -0.61
CA ASN A 216 15.01 8.44 -1.10
C ASN A 216 16.13 8.21 -0.08
N VAL A 217 15.84 8.34 1.22
CA VAL A 217 16.81 8.03 2.29
C VAL A 217 17.13 6.52 2.30
N ILE A 218 16.11 5.68 2.28
CA ILE A 218 16.28 4.21 2.24
C ILE A 218 17.07 3.82 0.99
N ARG A 219 16.69 4.35 -0.16
CA ARG A 219 17.37 4.09 -1.43
C ARG A 219 18.85 4.44 -1.37
N ALA A 220 19.19 5.59 -0.80
CA ALA A 220 20.59 6.01 -0.65
C ALA A 220 21.39 4.95 0.12
N PHE A 221 20.85 4.41 1.21
CA PHE A 221 21.52 3.37 1.99
C PHE A 221 21.59 2.03 1.29
N VAL A 222 20.52 1.60 0.63
CA VAL A 222 20.47 0.33 -0.12
C VAL A 222 21.44 0.35 -1.31
N GLU A 223 21.64 1.50 -1.94
CA GLU A 223 22.57 1.66 -3.08
C GLU A 223 24.04 1.84 -2.63
N MET A 224 24.31 2.07 -1.35
CA MET A 224 25.66 2.14 -0.81
C MET A 224 26.35 0.76 -0.80
N THR A 225 27.69 0.76 -0.82
CA THR A 225 28.50 -0.46 -0.69
C THR A 225 28.36 -1.10 0.69
N GLY A 226 28.10 -0.32 1.73
CA GLY A 226 27.84 -0.79 3.10
C GLY A 226 26.55 -0.18 3.61
N ASN A 227 25.44 -0.91 3.52
CA ASN A 227 24.16 -0.46 4.03
C ASN A 227 24.17 -0.43 5.57
N PRO A 228 24.01 0.73 6.22
CA PRO A 228 24.04 0.84 7.68
C PRO A 228 22.74 0.34 8.36
N ILE A 229 21.71 0.01 7.59
CA ILE A 229 20.43 -0.46 8.11
C ILE A 229 20.61 -1.89 8.62
N VAL A 230 20.37 -2.10 9.91
CA VAL A 230 20.34 -3.44 10.52
C VAL A 230 19.00 -4.11 10.29
N SER A 231 17.93 -3.39 10.55
CA SER A 231 16.55 -3.84 10.36
C SER A 231 15.68 -2.64 10.05
N ILE A 232 14.67 -2.83 9.23
CA ILE A 232 13.68 -1.80 8.92
C ILE A 232 12.28 -2.42 8.94
N HIS A 233 11.31 -1.68 9.45
CA HIS A 233 9.91 -2.07 9.45
C HIS A 233 9.01 -0.86 9.26
N ASP A 234 7.88 -1.03 8.60
CA ASP A 234 6.93 0.06 8.42
C ASP A 234 5.97 0.16 9.63
N HIS A 235 5.38 1.34 9.82
CA HIS A 235 4.31 1.52 10.79
C HIS A 235 2.97 1.11 10.16
N GLY A 236 2.43 -0.01 10.62
CA GLY A 236 1.08 -0.43 10.29
C GLY A 236 0.04 0.11 11.28
N SER A 237 -1.18 -0.38 11.18
CA SER A 237 -2.32 0.02 12.04
C SER A 237 -2.15 -0.32 13.52
N ALA A 238 -1.25 -1.23 13.87
CA ALA A 238 -0.90 -1.56 15.26
C ALA A 238 0.13 -0.59 15.89
N GLY A 239 0.66 0.35 15.11
CA GLY A 239 1.49 1.47 15.57
C GLY A 239 2.87 1.10 16.08
N HIS A 240 3.41 1.91 16.99
CA HIS A 240 4.78 1.78 17.49
C HIS A 240 5.09 0.45 18.15
N VAL A 241 4.14 -0.13 18.90
CA VAL A 241 4.37 -1.40 19.61
C VAL A 241 4.71 -2.52 18.63
N ASN A 242 3.93 -2.65 17.57
CA ASN A 242 4.19 -3.65 16.53
C ASN A 242 5.51 -3.38 15.82
N CYS A 243 5.70 -2.16 15.34
CA CYS A 243 6.88 -1.79 14.57
C CYS A 243 8.20 -1.96 15.35
N LEU A 244 8.19 -1.74 16.68
CA LEU A 244 9.38 -1.88 17.53
C LEU A 244 9.58 -3.31 18.03
N SER A 245 8.58 -4.18 17.95
CA SER A 245 8.69 -5.58 18.39
C SER A 245 9.18 -6.53 17.29
N GLU A 246 9.15 -6.09 16.06
CA GLU A 246 9.62 -6.82 14.88
C GLU A 246 11.00 -6.36 14.40
#